data_dcb28a8309559b5bc85ca3e3d8745a85
#
_entry.id   dcb28a8309559b5bc85ca3e3d8745a85
#
_cell.length_a   1.000
_cell.length_b   1.000
_cell.length_c   1.000
_cell.angle_alpha   90.00
_cell.angle_beta   90.00
_cell.angle_gamma   90.00
#
_symmetry.space_group_name_H-M   'P 1'
#
loop_
_entity.id
_entity.type
_entity.pdbx_description
1 polymer ?
#
loop_
_entity_poly.entity_id
_entity_poly.type
_entity_poly.pdbx_seq_one_letter_code
_entity_poly.pdbx_strand_id
1 'polypeptide(L)'
;MKNKLLALLLLVGSQLATAQDLLITNATLHTQGKNGVIENTDVLIKSGRIARIAPRIATNKMIRVINAEGHHVTPALFAGLTVSGLSEVEAVRESVDSSYSELYTDLMHPEFDVRVAYNPHSSVIPITRVEGFGYTLLTATRGDRSLTGQGGLVRFDGGYDSFEGGPVVYVQTSGRSANKVGGSRVAHWMLLQQAFAEADGDQDADLLSARGIEALNAAREDGIFVFAADRAADIMRVLAFIEEHKLEGVIHGGREAWMVAGALAEAEVPVILNALDNLPADFDSLGARLDNAASLHEAGVTVIFSSGETHNARKVRQVAGNAAANGMPHSAALAAISTVPARVFGGEERDITKGSRADLVIWSGDPLEVTSIAEQVIMGGVPDSMISRQTLLRDRYLPENPTLPRAYIQP
;
A
#
# COMPACT_ATOMS: atom_id res chain seq x y z
N MET A 1 14.21 -58.79 -33.78
CA MET A 1 14.04 -58.70 -32.32
C MET A 1 13.57 -57.30 -32.00
N LYS A 2 12.33 -57.19 -31.55
CA LYS A 2 11.60 -55.90 -31.42
C LYS A 2 11.81 -55.34 -30.02
N ASN A 3 12.53 -54.21 -29.89
CA ASN A 3 12.60 -53.46 -28.62
C ASN A 3 11.39 -52.55 -28.50
N LYS A 4 10.54 -52.89 -27.57
CA LYS A 4 9.43 -51.99 -27.15
C LYS A 4 9.98 -50.97 -26.15
N LEU A 5 10.08 -49.71 -26.59
CA LEU A 5 10.36 -48.56 -25.72
C LEU A 5 9.06 -48.21 -25.00
N LEU A 6 9.02 -48.44 -23.70
CA LEU A 6 7.92 -48.07 -22.82
C LEU A 6 8.15 -46.61 -22.41
N ALA A 7 7.44 -45.69 -23.03
CA ALA A 7 7.42 -44.29 -22.61
C ALA A 7 6.51 -44.14 -21.38
N LEU A 8 7.13 -44.02 -20.21
CA LEU A 8 6.45 -43.67 -18.97
C LEU A 8 6.17 -42.17 -18.96
N LEU A 9 4.94 -41.74 -19.30
CA LEU A 9 4.48 -40.40 -19.12
C LEU A 9 4.29 -40.12 -17.62
N LEU A 10 5.27 -39.49 -17.02
CA LEU A 10 5.10 -38.83 -15.71
C LEU A 10 4.18 -37.59 -15.90
N LEU A 11 2.90 -37.78 -15.68
CA LEU A 11 1.97 -36.67 -15.41
C LEU A 11 2.36 -36.11 -14.03
N VAL A 12 3.20 -35.10 -14.01
CA VAL A 12 3.32 -34.19 -12.86
C VAL A 12 2.02 -33.39 -12.83
N GLY A 13 1.02 -33.92 -12.15
CA GLY A 13 -0.15 -33.17 -11.77
C GLY A 13 0.29 -32.07 -10.83
N SER A 14 0.39 -30.83 -11.33
CA SER A 14 0.36 -29.64 -10.49
C SER A 14 -0.96 -29.71 -9.73
N GLN A 15 -0.90 -30.14 -8.47
CA GLN A 15 -2.00 -29.96 -7.55
C GLN A 15 -2.12 -28.43 -7.36
N LEU A 16 -2.99 -27.81 -8.15
CA LEU A 16 -3.59 -26.55 -7.78
C LEU A 16 -4.24 -26.82 -6.41
N ALA A 17 -3.60 -26.37 -5.35
CA ALA A 17 -4.19 -26.37 -4.03
C ALA A 17 -5.47 -25.54 -4.14
N THR A 18 -6.60 -26.19 -4.40
CA THR A 18 -7.90 -25.52 -4.34
C THR A 18 -8.06 -25.09 -2.89
N ALA A 19 -8.13 -23.78 -2.69
CA ALA A 19 -8.40 -23.22 -1.37
C ALA A 19 -9.60 -23.96 -0.78
N GLN A 20 -9.42 -24.59 0.38
CA GLN A 20 -10.49 -25.25 1.10
C GLN A 20 -11.56 -24.21 1.43
N ASP A 21 -12.82 -24.54 1.21
CA ASP A 21 -13.94 -23.66 1.61
C ASP A 21 -13.80 -23.28 3.09
N LEU A 22 -13.98 -22.00 3.40
CA LEU A 22 -13.83 -21.44 4.75
C LEU A 22 -15.13 -20.75 5.16
N LEU A 23 -15.53 -20.96 6.41
CA LEU A 23 -16.65 -20.26 7.05
C LEU A 23 -16.12 -19.50 8.28
N ILE A 24 -16.22 -18.19 8.25
CA ILE A 24 -16.05 -17.35 9.45
C ILE A 24 -17.41 -17.19 10.08
N THR A 25 -17.55 -17.48 11.37
CA THR A 25 -18.81 -17.39 12.11
C THR A 25 -18.75 -16.34 13.20
N ASN A 26 -19.92 -15.77 13.54
CA ASN A 26 -20.09 -14.84 14.65
C ASN A 26 -19.12 -13.65 14.59
N ALA A 27 -19.08 -12.96 13.45
CA ALA A 27 -18.22 -11.81 13.21
C ALA A 27 -18.96 -10.49 13.38
N THR A 28 -18.24 -9.44 13.83
CA THR A 28 -18.60 -8.04 13.63
C THR A 28 -17.90 -7.56 12.36
N LEU A 29 -18.65 -7.50 11.26
CA LEU A 29 -18.12 -7.34 9.92
C LEU A 29 -18.10 -5.87 9.49
N HIS A 30 -16.94 -5.27 9.31
CA HIS A 30 -16.77 -3.95 8.72
C HIS A 30 -16.69 -4.08 7.20
N THR A 31 -17.83 -3.99 6.52
CA THR A 31 -17.91 -4.31 5.09
C THR A 31 -17.15 -3.32 4.21
N GLN A 32 -16.97 -2.10 4.67
CA GLN A 32 -16.44 -0.95 3.90
C GLN A 32 -17.22 -0.63 2.61
N GLY A 33 -18.37 -1.30 2.46
CA GLY A 33 -19.33 -1.08 1.38
C GLY A 33 -20.64 -0.46 1.92
N LYS A 34 -21.69 -0.53 1.11
CA LYS A 34 -23.01 0.07 1.41
C LYS A 34 -23.68 -0.47 2.68
N ASN A 35 -23.30 -1.66 3.13
CA ASN A 35 -23.91 -2.30 4.29
C ASN A 35 -23.29 -1.84 5.64
N GLY A 36 -22.21 -1.06 5.62
CA GLY A 36 -21.55 -0.56 6.82
C GLY A 36 -21.02 -1.67 7.71
N VAL A 37 -21.35 -1.62 9.01
CA VAL A 37 -20.99 -2.64 10.00
C VAL A 37 -22.17 -3.59 10.21
N ILE A 38 -21.91 -4.90 10.17
CA ILE A 38 -22.90 -5.96 10.40
C ILE A 38 -22.42 -6.83 11.54
N GLU A 39 -23.20 -6.85 12.63
CA GLU A 39 -22.88 -7.65 13.82
C GLU A 39 -23.44 -9.08 13.71
N ASN A 40 -22.85 -10.01 14.46
CA ASN A 40 -23.31 -11.41 14.60
C ASN A 40 -23.58 -12.08 13.25
N THR A 41 -22.65 -11.94 12.30
CA THR A 41 -22.81 -12.45 10.95
C THR A 41 -21.76 -13.49 10.57
N ASP A 42 -22.14 -14.37 9.65
CA ASP A 42 -21.26 -15.40 9.11
C ASP A 42 -20.84 -15.03 7.67
N VAL A 43 -19.60 -15.37 7.31
CA VAL A 43 -19.02 -15.16 5.98
C VAL A 43 -18.55 -16.49 5.41
N LEU A 44 -19.21 -16.97 4.37
CA LEU A 44 -18.79 -18.16 3.63
C LEU A 44 -17.86 -17.76 2.48
N ILE A 45 -16.71 -18.37 2.44
CA ILE A 45 -15.68 -18.18 1.43
C ILE A 45 -15.54 -19.47 0.62
N LYS A 46 -15.58 -19.35 -0.70
CA LYS A 46 -15.38 -20.45 -1.65
C LYS A 46 -14.44 -20.03 -2.75
N SER A 47 -13.51 -20.89 -3.09
CA SER A 47 -12.52 -20.62 -4.15
C SER A 47 -11.87 -19.24 -4.02
N GLY A 48 -11.52 -18.83 -2.79
CA GLY A 48 -10.86 -17.57 -2.51
C GLY A 48 -11.75 -16.31 -2.54
N ARG A 49 -13.06 -16.47 -2.77
CA ARG A 49 -14.01 -15.34 -2.85
C ARG A 49 -15.16 -15.47 -1.84
N ILE A 50 -15.72 -14.33 -1.45
CA ILE A 50 -16.89 -14.27 -0.58
C ILE A 50 -18.11 -14.79 -1.35
N ALA A 51 -18.61 -15.96 -0.94
CA ALA A 51 -19.75 -16.60 -1.58
C ALA A 51 -21.08 -16.14 -0.98
N ARG A 52 -21.12 -15.92 0.35
CA ARG A 52 -22.34 -15.54 1.08
C ARG A 52 -22.01 -14.86 2.39
N ILE A 53 -22.82 -13.86 2.75
CA ILE A 53 -22.84 -13.19 4.05
C ILE A 53 -24.27 -13.33 4.58
N ALA A 54 -24.44 -13.84 5.81
CA ALA A 54 -25.75 -14.02 6.44
C ALA A 54 -25.62 -14.19 7.95
N PRO A 55 -26.65 -13.88 8.75
CA PRO A 55 -26.60 -14.02 10.20
C PRO A 55 -26.28 -15.45 10.69
N ARG A 56 -26.59 -16.46 9.89
CA ARG A 56 -26.26 -17.86 10.16
C ARG A 56 -26.13 -18.65 8.85
N ILE A 57 -25.02 -19.37 8.72
CA ILE A 57 -24.76 -20.23 7.58
C ILE A 57 -24.54 -21.67 8.06
N ALA A 58 -25.35 -22.60 7.54
CA ALA A 58 -25.16 -24.03 7.84
C ALA A 58 -23.82 -24.52 7.28
N THR A 59 -23.09 -25.28 8.06
CA THR A 59 -21.80 -25.86 7.68
C THR A 59 -21.88 -27.39 7.55
N ASN A 60 -20.88 -27.98 6.93
CA ASN A 60 -20.66 -29.41 6.86
C ASN A 60 -19.21 -29.74 7.21
N LYS A 61 -18.88 -31.03 7.33
CA LYS A 61 -17.55 -31.49 7.74
C LYS A 61 -16.40 -31.15 6.78
N MET A 62 -16.72 -30.70 5.55
CA MET A 62 -15.71 -30.40 4.54
C MET A 62 -15.29 -28.92 4.55
N ILE A 63 -16.03 -28.06 5.26
CA ILE A 63 -15.76 -26.63 5.37
C ILE A 63 -14.94 -26.38 6.64
N ARG A 64 -13.80 -25.71 6.50
CA ARG A 64 -13.04 -25.23 7.67
C ARG A 64 -13.83 -24.10 8.32
N VAL A 65 -14.00 -24.13 9.64
CA VAL A 65 -14.69 -23.10 10.39
C VAL A 65 -13.73 -22.35 11.30
N ILE A 66 -13.81 -21.03 11.25
CA ILE A 66 -13.14 -20.11 12.20
C ILE A 66 -14.26 -19.35 12.91
N ASN A 67 -14.34 -19.49 14.23
CA ASN A 67 -15.26 -18.69 15.05
C ASN A 67 -14.58 -17.37 15.39
N ALA A 68 -15.14 -16.26 14.95
CA ALA A 68 -14.61 -14.92 15.25
C ALA A 68 -15.03 -14.40 16.63
N GLU A 69 -15.86 -15.14 17.39
CA GLU A 69 -16.23 -14.82 18.77
C GLU A 69 -16.83 -13.42 19.00
N GLY A 70 -17.42 -12.84 17.96
CA GLY A 70 -17.93 -11.47 17.96
C GLY A 70 -16.87 -10.42 17.59
N HIS A 71 -15.63 -10.83 17.37
CA HIS A 71 -14.52 -9.96 17.04
C HIS A 71 -14.70 -9.27 15.68
N HIS A 72 -13.98 -8.16 15.50
CA HIS A 72 -14.04 -7.34 14.31
C HIS A 72 -13.37 -8.04 13.12
N VAL A 73 -14.03 -8.04 11.98
CA VAL A 73 -13.49 -8.53 10.71
C VAL A 73 -13.49 -7.41 9.70
N THR A 74 -12.33 -7.15 9.10
CA THR A 74 -12.13 -6.10 8.09
C THR A 74 -11.55 -6.69 6.82
N PRO A 75 -11.58 -5.96 5.70
CA PRO A 75 -10.65 -6.22 4.61
C PRO A 75 -9.21 -6.16 5.11
N ALA A 76 -8.30 -6.88 4.46
CA ALA A 76 -6.87 -6.76 4.74
C ALA A 76 -6.38 -5.33 4.47
N LEU A 77 -5.50 -4.83 5.33
CA LEU A 77 -5.11 -3.42 5.32
C LEU A 77 -4.03 -3.13 4.29
N PHE A 78 -3.97 -1.86 3.90
CA PHE A 78 -2.94 -1.27 3.07
C PHE A 78 -1.74 -0.84 3.91
N ALA A 79 -0.55 -1.31 3.56
CA ALA A 79 0.68 -1.03 4.30
C ALA A 79 1.29 0.36 4.02
N GLY A 80 0.65 1.16 3.15
CA GLY A 80 1.17 2.45 2.71
C GLY A 80 2.08 2.35 1.49
N LEU A 81 2.86 3.40 1.26
CA LEU A 81 3.96 3.40 0.30
C LEU A 81 5.16 2.74 0.96
N THR A 82 5.62 1.62 0.41
CA THR A 82 6.73 0.84 0.98
C THR A 82 7.69 0.33 -0.09
N VAL A 83 8.80 -0.23 0.34
CA VAL A 83 9.75 -0.97 -0.48
C VAL A 83 9.79 -2.46 -0.07
N SER A 84 8.66 -2.97 0.44
CA SER A 84 8.51 -4.38 0.85
C SER A 84 8.72 -5.31 -0.35
N GLY A 85 9.66 -6.24 -0.22
CA GLY A 85 10.06 -7.11 -1.34
C GLY A 85 11.12 -6.52 -2.26
N LEU A 86 11.52 -5.24 -2.05
CA LEU A 86 12.59 -4.55 -2.78
C LEU A 86 13.79 -4.23 -1.88
N SER A 87 13.64 -4.35 -0.56
CA SER A 87 14.70 -4.10 0.40
C SER A 87 14.54 -5.02 1.60
N GLU A 88 15.57 -5.83 1.88
CA GLU A 88 15.62 -6.68 3.06
C GLU A 88 16.20 -5.94 4.27
N VAL A 89 17.31 -5.23 4.06
CA VAL A 89 18.01 -4.46 5.09
C VAL A 89 18.52 -3.16 4.47
N GLU A 90 17.91 -2.03 4.82
CA GLU A 90 18.25 -0.73 4.21
C GLU A 90 19.73 -0.30 4.38
N ALA A 91 20.41 -0.78 5.42
CA ALA A 91 21.82 -0.51 5.65
C ALA A 91 22.78 -1.36 4.81
N VAL A 92 22.27 -2.36 4.08
CA VAL A 92 23.05 -3.26 3.20
C VAL A 92 22.70 -2.95 1.78
N ARG A 93 23.59 -2.26 1.06
CA ARG A 93 23.33 -1.76 -0.30
C ARG A 93 22.90 -2.85 -1.28
N GLU A 94 23.51 -4.03 -1.20
CA GLU A 94 23.23 -5.18 -2.06
C GLU A 94 21.83 -5.77 -1.87
N SER A 95 21.13 -5.39 -0.82
CA SER A 95 19.77 -5.82 -0.53
C SER A 95 18.71 -4.74 -0.81
N VAL A 96 19.07 -3.65 -1.51
CA VAL A 96 18.20 -2.51 -1.80
C VAL A 96 18.05 -2.31 -3.30
N ASP A 97 16.89 -2.69 -3.83
CA ASP A 97 16.55 -2.60 -5.26
C ASP A 97 15.52 -1.50 -5.57
N SER A 98 15.13 -0.73 -4.57
CA SER A 98 14.12 0.34 -4.68
C SER A 98 14.65 1.67 -5.19
N SER A 99 15.96 1.78 -5.40
CA SER A 99 16.61 3.01 -5.85
C SER A 99 17.86 2.74 -6.64
N TYR A 100 18.18 3.63 -7.55
CA TYR A 100 19.45 3.63 -8.27
C TYR A 100 20.37 4.75 -7.76
N SER A 101 21.69 4.57 -7.94
CA SER A 101 22.69 5.61 -7.70
C SER A 101 23.68 5.62 -8.85
N GLU A 102 24.04 6.80 -9.31
CA GLU A 102 25.17 7.08 -10.22
C GLU A 102 25.13 6.46 -11.62
N LEU A 103 24.00 5.81 -12.04
CA LEU A 103 23.99 5.17 -13.35
C LEU A 103 24.01 6.17 -14.51
N TYR A 104 23.34 7.32 -14.36
CA TYR A 104 23.32 8.40 -15.37
C TYR A 104 22.96 9.70 -14.66
N THR A 105 23.96 10.53 -14.39
CA THR A 105 23.85 11.68 -13.49
C THR A 105 22.90 12.77 -13.93
N ASP A 106 22.53 12.83 -15.21
CA ASP A 106 21.79 13.96 -15.78
C ASP A 106 20.37 13.62 -16.27
N LEU A 107 20.02 12.35 -16.43
CA LEU A 107 18.71 11.92 -16.92
C LEU A 107 17.69 11.67 -15.79
N MET A 108 16.41 11.89 -16.12
CA MET A 108 15.27 11.38 -15.35
C MET A 108 14.96 9.98 -15.86
N HIS A 109 14.52 9.08 -14.96
CA HIS A 109 14.34 7.67 -15.27
C HIS A 109 12.91 7.16 -15.02
N PRO A 110 11.88 7.64 -15.74
CA PRO A 110 10.54 7.07 -15.63
C PRO A 110 10.49 5.58 -16.01
N GLU A 111 11.48 5.07 -16.76
CA GLU A 111 11.64 3.65 -17.09
C GLU A 111 12.21 2.80 -15.97
N PHE A 112 12.67 3.38 -14.85
CA PHE A 112 13.13 2.63 -13.69
C PHE A 112 11.94 1.97 -12.98
N ASP A 113 11.63 0.75 -13.35
CA ASP A 113 10.49 -0.01 -12.87
C ASP A 113 10.90 -0.97 -11.76
N VAL A 114 10.57 -0.64 -10.52
CA VAL A 114 10.93 -1.46 -9.34
C VAL A 114 10.19 -2.80 -9.30
N ARG A 115 9.10 -2.98 -10.08
CA ARG A 115 8.33 -4.23 -10.11
C ARG A 115 9.16 -5.41 -10.57
N VAL A 116 10.17 -5.19 -11.43
CA VAL A 116 11.05 -6.25 -11.96
C VAL A 116 11.95 -6.88 -10.89
N ALA A 117 12.17 -6.18 -9.77
CA ALA A 117 13.01 -6.66 -8.66
C ALA A 117 12.18 -7.19 -7.48
N TYR A 118 10.83 -7.20 -7.58
CA TYR A 118 9.98 -7.64 -6.49
C TYR A 118 10.21 -9.10 -6.10
N ASN A 119 10.53 -9.32 -4.82
CA ASN A 119 10.68 -10.65 -4.22
C ASN A 119 9.50 -10.95 -3.28
N PRO A 120 8.52 -11.79 -3.69
CA PRO A 120 7.38 -12.15 -2.85
C PRO A 120 7.78 -12.99 -1.62
N HIS A 121 9.01 -13.52 -1.57
CA HIS A 121 9.56 -14.29 -0.46
C HIS A 121 10.44 -13.46 0.48
N SER A 122 10.48 -12.13 0.31
CA SER A 122 11.15 -11.23 1.24
C SER A 122 10.69 -11.45 2.68
N SER A 123 11.63 -11.44 3.62
CA SER A 123 11.35 -11.61 5.05
C SER A 123 10.46 -10.52 5.64
N VAL A 124 10.41 -9.35 5.01
CA VAL A 124 9.59 -8.21 5.42
C VAL A 124 8.10 -8.46 5.19
N ILE A 125 7.74 -9.22 4.16
CA ILE A 125 6.32 -9.48 3.81
C ILE A 125 5.58 -10.26 4.91
N PRO A 126 6.05 -11.44 5.39
CA PRO A 126 5.39 -12.12 6.50
C PRO A 126 5.31 -11.28 7.78
N ILE A 127 6.34 -10.46 8.07
CA ILE A 127 6.36 -9.57 9.23
C ILE A 127 5.21 -8.55 9.14
N THR A 128 4.98 -7.99 7.97
CA THR A 128 3.92 -7.01 7.72
C THR A 128 2.55 -7.68 7.66
N ARG A 129 2.46 -8.86 7.05
CA ARG A 129 1.21 -9.60 6.86
C ARG A 129 0.60 -10.07 8.20
N VAL A 130 1.39 -10.58 9.14
CA VAL A 130 0.88 -11.00 10.46
C VAL A 130 0.33 -9.85 11.30
N GLU A 131 0.60 -8.61 10.92
CA GLU A 131 0.03 -7.41 11.52
C GLU A 131 -1.29 -6.95 10.85
N GLY A 132 -1.82 -7.74 9.90
CA GLY A 132 -3.10 -7.48 9.23
C GLY A 132 -3.01 -6.78 7.88
N PHE A 133 -1.82 -6.58 7.32
CA PHE A 133 -1.62 -5.90 6.05
C PHE A 133 -1.58 -6.90 4.89
N GLY A 134 -2.41 -6.69 3.89
CA GLY A 134 -2.54 -7.60 2.74
C GLY A 134 -1.93 -7.08 1.45
N TYR A 135 -1.59 -5.78 1.36
CA TYR A 135 -1.06 -5.18 0.15
C TYR A 135 -0.38 -3.83 0.41
N THR A 136 0.37 -3.36 -0.56
CA THR A 136 1.14 -2.10 -0.51
C THR A 136 1.26 -1.46 -1.88
N LEU A 137 1.62 -0.19 -1.92
CA LEU A 137 2.08 0.49 -3.13
C LEU A 137 3.61 0.50 -3.12
N LEU A 138 4.24 -0.20 -4.06
CA LEU A 138 5.67 -0.11 -4.31
C LEU A 138 5.96 1.08 -5.21
N THR A 139 6.91 1.90 -4.82
CA THR A 139 7.33 3.04 -5.62
C THR A 139 8.84 3.26 -5.55
N ALA A 140 9.40 3.83 -6.62
CA ALA A 140 10.77 4.31 -6.65
C ALA A 140 10.87 5.67 -5.92
N THR A 141 10.68 5.68 -4.60
CA THR A 141 10.60 6.90 -3.80
C THR A 141 11.93 7.61 -3.57
N ARG A 142 13.03 6.95 -3.87
CA ARG A 142 14.39 7.45 -3.68
C ARG A 142 15.07 7.62 -5.02
N GLY A 143 15.20 8.85 -5.45
CA GLY A 143 15.97 9.29 -6.61
C GLY A 143 16.37 10.74 -6.42
N ASP A 144 17.43 11.17 -7.09
CA ASP A 144 17.91 12.54 -7.01
C ASP A 144 17.30 13.42 -8.12
N ARG A 145 16.38 12.88 -8.92
CA ARG A 145 15.69 13.57 -10.04
C ARG A 145 14.19 13.69 -9.79
N SER A 146 13.52 14.51 -10.60
CA SER A 146 12.08 14.75 -10.48
C SER A 146 11.26 13.51 -10.77
N LEU A 147 11.50 12.84 -11.89
CA LEU A 147 10.90 11.55 -12.23
C LEU A 147 11.81 10.44 -11.70
N THR A 148 11.41 9.79 -10.60
CA THR A 148 12.29 8.83 -9.91
C THR A 148 12.14 7.39 -10.40
N GLY A 149 11.05 7.10 -11.11
CA GLY A 149 10.74 5.77 -11.63
C GLY A 149 9.30 5.39 -11.34
N GLN A 150 8.98 4.13 -11.57
CA GLN A 150 7.64 3.59 -11.43
C GLN A 150 7.60 2.32 -10.59
N GLY A 151 6.42 2.02 -10.10
CA GLY A 151 6.11 0.82 -9.34
C GLY A 151 4.66 0.39 -9.58
N GLY A 152 3.99 -0.13 -8.56
CA GLY A 152 2.61 -0.58 -8.69
C GLY A 152 2.04 -1.11 -7.37
N LEU A 153 0.74 -1.30 -7.36
CA LEU A 153 0.02 -1.92 -6.26
C LEU A 153 0.33 -3.42 -6.25
N VAL A 154 0.71 -3.99 -5.11
CA VAL A 154 1.05 -5.41 -5.00
C VAL A 154 0.44 -6.04 -3.77
N ARG A 155 -0.11 -7.25 -3.93
CA ARG A 155 -0.63 -8.09 -2.83
C ARG A 155 0.50 -8.84 -2.15
N PHE A 156 0.32 -9.09 -0.85
CA PHE A 156 1.21 -9.94 -0.03
C PHE A 156 0.76 -11.40 0.02
N ASP A 157 0.29 -11.94 -1.11
CA ASP A 157 -0.19 -13.32 -1.22
C ASP A 157 0.91 -14.36 -1.49
N GLY A 158 2.15 -13.91 -1.69
CA GLY A 158 3.32 -14.76 -1.93
C GLY A 158 3.50 -15.18 -3.40
N GLY A 159 2.66 -14.70 -4.31
CA GLY A 159 2.77 -14.93 -5.75
C GLY A 159 3.73 -13.95 -6.44
N TYR A 160 4.27 -14.36 -7.58
CA TYR A 160 5.04 -13.47 -8.45
C TYR A 160 4.14 -12.62 -9.36
N ASP A 161 2.91 -13.04 -9.57
CA ASP A 161 1.87 -12.34 -10.37
C ASP A 161 0.83 -11.71 -9.43
N SER A 162 1.32 -10.81 -8.55
CA SER A 162 0.51 -10.20 -7.49
C SER A 162 0.30 -8.70 -7.66
N PHE A 163 0.80 -8.13 -8.77
CA PHE A 163 0.56 -6.73 -9.11
C PHE A 163 -0.86 -6.51 -9.62
N GLU A 164 -1.41 -5.35 -9.31
CA GLU A 164 -2.75 -4.89 -9.71
C GLU A 164 -2.66 -3.47 -10.26
N GLY A 165 -3.62 -3.10 -11.11
CA GLY A 165 -3.68 -1.78 -11.73
C GLY A 165 -2.57 -1.50 -12.74
N GLY A 166 -2.49 -0.24 -13.15
CA GLY A 166 -1.47 0.27 -14.04
C GLY A 166 -0.14 0.62 -13.35
N PRO A 167 0.84 1.14 -14.09
CA PRO A 167 2.07 1.65 -13.52
C PRO A 167 1.82 2.89 -12.66
N VAL A 168 2.59 3.04 -11.60
CA VAL A 168 2.54 4.22 -10.72
C VAL A 168 3.89 4.94 -10.78
N VAL A 169 3.90 6.13 -11.38
CA VAL A 169 5.11 6.97 -11.51
C VAL A 169 5.23 7.88 -10.30
N TYR A 170 6.39 7.91 -9.67
CA TYR A 170 6.63 8.78 -8.53
C TYR A 170 7.40 10.04 -8.95
N VAL A 171 6.83 11.20 -8.62
CA VAL A 171 7.33 12.52 -9.00
C VAL A 171 7.70 13.31 -7.75
N GLN A 172 8.95 13.68 -7.63
CA GLN A 172 9.44 14.53 -6.55
C GLN A 172 9.22 16.00 -6.90
N THR A 173 8.44 16.75 -6.09
CA THR A 173 8.21 18.20 -6.29
C THR A 173 8.44 19.02 -5.02
N SER A 174 8.98 18.40 -3.95
CA SER A 174 9.29 19.06 -2.68
C SER A 174 10.44 20.07 -2.80
N GLY A 175 10.53 21.00 -1.85
CA GLY A 175 11.65 21.93 -1.76
C GLY A 175 13.00 21.27 -1.58
N ARG A 176 13.04 20.12 -0.88
CA ARG A 176 14.26 19.30 -0.74
C ARG A 176 14.71 18.74 -2.08
N SER A 177 13.78 18.26 -2.88
CA SER A 177 14.05 17.78 -4.25
C SER A 177 14.50 18.92 -5.15
N ALA A 178 13.84 20.09 -5.09
CA ALA A 178 14.20 21.26 -5.85
C ALA A 178 15.64 21.73 -5.59
N ASN A 179 16.15 21.61 -4.35
CA ASN A 179 17.55 21.92 -4.04
C ASN A 179 18.55 20.99 -4.74
N LYS A 180 18.19 19.74 -4.96
CA LYS A 180 19.02 18.76 -5.65
C LYS A 180 18.90 18.88 -7.18
N VAL A 181 17.72 19.25 -7.65
CA VAL A 181 17.39 19.33 -9.07
C VAL A 181 17.18 20.79 -9.46
N GLY A 182 18.18 21.43 -10.04
CA GLY A 182 18.15 22.81 -10.52
C GLY A 182 18.38 23.88 -9.46
N GLY A 183 18.47 23.56 -8.15
CA GLY A 183 18.79 24.48 -7.06
C GLY A 183 17.65 25.40 -6.61
N SER A 184 16.51 25.37 -7.26
CA SER A 184 15.32 26.14 -6.88
C SER A 184 14.03 25.48 -7.40
N ARG A 185 12.89 25.80 -6.80
CA ARG A 185 11.58 25.33 -7.30
C ARG A 185 11.32 25.75 -8.75
N VAL A 186 11.70 26.97 -9.12
CA VAL A 186 11.51 27.44 -10.49
C VAL A 186 12.28 26.57 -11.48
N ALA A 187 13.58 26.36 -11.26
CA ALA A 187 14.41 25.52 -12.12
C ALA A 187 13.92 24.07 -12.15
N HIS A 188 13.47 23.54 -11.00
CA HIS A 188 12.91 22.20 -10.90
C HIS A 188 11.65 22.05 -11.80
N TRP A 189 10.70 22.99 -11.72
CA TRP A 189 9.51 22.99 -12.56
C TRP A 189 9.85 23.15 -14.05
N MET A 190 10.84 24.01 -14.38
CA MET A 190 11.32 24.14 -15.76
C MET A 190 11.84 22.80 -16.31
N LEU A 191 12.63 22.07 -15.53
CA LEU A 191 13.17 20.76 -15.94
C LEU A 191 12.06 19.71 -16.06
N LEU A 192 11.06 19.71 -15.17
CA LEU A 192 9.94 18.79 -15.26
C LEU A 192 9.06 19.07 -16.49
N GLN A 193 8.76 20.32 -16.76
CA GLN A 193 8.05 20.73 -17.99
C GLN A 193 8.83 20.36 -19.24
N GLN A 194 10.15 20.57 -19.24
CA GLN A 194 11.00 20.21 -20.37
C GLN A 194 11.01 18.70 -20.62
N ALA A 195 11.02 17.86 -19.57
CA ALA A 195 10.96 16.40 -19.73
C ALA A 195 9.62 15.95 -20.37
N PHE A 196 8.52 16.61 -20.04
CA PHE A 196 7.22 16.31 -20.66
C PHE A 196 7.16 16.81 -22.12
N ALA A 197 7.73 17.98 -22.41
CA ALA A 197 7.85 18.48 -23.79
C ALA A 197 8.71 17.56 -24.66
N GLU A 198 9.83 17.04 -24.12
CA GLU A 198 10.67 16.04 -24.78
C GLU A 198 9.90 14.75 -25.10
N ALA A 199 9.06 14.29 -24.16
CA ALA A 199 8.19 13.15 -24.41
C ALA A 199 7.11 13.41 -25.48
N ASP A 200 6.73 14.67 -25.70
CA ASP A 200 5.84 15.14 -26.77
C ASP A 200 6.59 15.38 -28.11
N GLY A 201 7.91 15.17 -28.16
CA GLY A 201 8.74 15.23 -29.37
C GLY A 201 9.60 16.49 -29.51
N ASP A 202 9.70 17.34 -28.49
CA ASP A 202 10.65 18.44 -28.44
C ASP A 202 12.09 17.87 -28.34
N GLN A 203 12.97 18.33 -29.20
CA GLN A 203 14.35 17.81 -29.29
C GLN A 203 15.39 18.78 -28.67
N ASP A 204 14.94 19.83 -28.02
CA ASP A 204 15.84 20.86 -27.46
C ASP A 204 16.39 20.48 -26.06
N ALA A 205 16.03 19.32 -25.53
CA ALA A 205 16.54 18.79 -24.27
C ALA A 205 16.99 17.33 -24.39
N ASP A 206 17.81 16.90 -23.47
CA ASP A 206 18.30 15.52 -23.35
C ASP A 206 18.17 15.10 -21.87
N LEU A 207 16.91 15.11 -21.38
CA LEU A 207 16.55 14.78 -19.99
C LEU A 207 16.05 13.35 -19.83
N LEU A 208 15.60 12.72 -20.93
CA LEU A 208 15.05 11.38 -20.97
C LEU A 208 15.83 10.50 -21.93
N SER A 209 15.97 9.21 -21.62
CA SER A 209 16.38 8.22 -22.59
C SER A 209 15.21 7.91 -23.56
N ALA A 210 15.47 7.29 -24.70
CA ALA A 210 14.42 6.83 -25.60
C ALA A 210 13.42 5.89 -24.87
N ARG A 211 13.90 5.05 -23.97
CA ARG A 211 13.05 4.20 -23.11
C ARG A 211 12.30 5.01 -22.06
N GLY A 212 12.91 6.07 -21.55
CA GLY A 212 12.26 7.01 -20.64
C GLY A 212 11.06 7.71 -21.29
N ILE A 213 11.20 8.13 -22.54
CA ILE A 213 10.12 8.72 -23.35
C ILE A 213 8.98 7.69 -23.53
N GLU A 214 9.32 6.46 -23.93
CA GLU A 214 8.32 5.38 -24.07
C GLU A 214 7.58 5.10 -22.75
N ALA A 215 8.33 4.99 -21.65
CA ALA A 215 7.76 4.71 -20.34
C ALA A 215 6.87 5.85 -19.81
N LEU A 216 7.29 7.10 -20.00
CA LEU A 216 6.51 8.27 -19.61
C LEU A 216 5.21 8.37 -20.42
N ASN A 217 5.27 8.16 -21.73
CA ASN A 217 4.09 8.19 -22.58
C ASN A 217 3.13 7.04 -22.26
N ALA A 218 3.61 5.83 -22.03
CA ALA A 218 2.78 4.71 -21.58
C ALA A 218 2.11 5.00 -20.22
N ALA A 219 2.84 5.61 -19.28
CA ALA A 219 2.27 5.98 -17.99
C ALA A 219 1.23 7.11 -18.08
N ARG A 220 1.33 8.01 -19.07
CA ARG A 220 0.30 9.05 -19.33
C ARG A 220 -1.02 8.46 -19.86
N GLU A 221 -0.98 7.29 -20.49
CA GLU A 221 -2.18 6.62 -21.02
C GLU A 221 -2.91 5.82 -19.93
N ASP A 222 -2.19 4.99 -19.17
CA ASP A 222 -2.79 4.00 -18.26
C ASP A 222 -2.23 4.06 -16.82
N GLY A 223 -1.38 5.02 -16.50
CA GLY A 223 -0.69 5.11 -15.21
C GLY A 223 -1.21 6.20 -14.30
N ILE A 224 -0.73 6.17 -13.05
CA ILE A 224 -1.03 7.16 -12.03
C ILE A 224 0.27 7.85 -11.60
N PHE A 225 0.22 9.17 -11.45
CA PHE A 225 1.36 9.99 -11.04
C PHE A 225 1.24 10.41 -9.59
N VAL A 226 2.16 9.95 -8.73
CA VAL A 226 2.20 10.33 -7.32
C VAL A 226 3.20 11.47 -7.13
N PHE A 227 2.70 12.66 -6.83
CA PHE A 227 3.48 13.88 -6.64
C PHE A 227 3.78 14.13 -5.17
N ALA A 228 5.06 14.14 -4.80
CA ALA A 228 5.49 14.47 -3.43
C ALA A 228 5.48 15.98 -3.21
N ALA A 229 4.43 16.50 -2.55
CA ALA A 229 4.27 17.90 -2.24
C ALA A 229 3.63 18.10 -0.86
N ASP A 230 4.23 18.94 -0.01
CA ASP A 230 3.74 19.26 1.33
C ASP A 230 3.12 20.67 1.41
N ARG A 231 3.76 21.66 0.80
CA ARG A 231 3.38 23.06 0.87
C ARG A 231 2.16 23.37 -0.02
N ALA A 232 1.19 24.08 0.49
CA ALA A 232 -0.05 24.44 -0.24
C ALA A 232 0.22 25.06 -1.62
N ALA A 233 1.19 25.96 -1.73
CA ALA A 233 1.56 26.57 -3.02
C ALA A 233 2.15 25.57 -4.03
N ASP A 234 2.89 24.55 -3.55
CA ASP A 234 3.43 23.50 -4.42
C ASP A 234 2.32 22.53 -4.85
N ILE A 235 1.36 22.24 -3.96
CA ILE A 235 0.16 21.43 -4.27
C ILE A 235 -0.65 22.12 -5.38
N MET A 236 -0.91 23.44 -5.27
CA MET A 236 -1.61 24.18 -6.32
C MET A 236 -0.87 24.13 -7.67
N ARG A 237 0.47 24.16 -7.64
CA ARG A 237 1.26 24.02 -8.88
C ARG A 237 1.15 22.61 -9.46
N VAL A 238 1.12 21.57 -8.59
CA VAL A 238 0.89 20.18 -9.02
C VAL A 238 -0.49 20.03 -9.66
N LEU A 239 -1.55 20.61 -9.05
CA LEU A 239 -2.90 20.57 -9.63
C LEU A 239 -2.94 21.19 -11.03
N ALA A 240 -2.31 22.36 -11.22
CA ALA A 240 -2.20 22.99 -12.54
C ALA A 240 -1.43 22.11 -13.55
N PHE A 241 -0.40 21.40 -13.11
CA PHE A 241 0.38 20.49 -13.95
C PHE A 241 -0.42 19.24 -14.34
N ILE A 242 -1.17 18.67 -13.40
CA ILE A 242 -2.09 17.54 -13.64
C ILE A 242 -3.13 17.92 -14.71
N GLU A 243 -3.75 19.08 -14.56
CA GLU A 243 -4.73 19.61 -15.52
C GLU A 243 -4.11 19.84 -16.91
N GLU A 244 -2.96 20.53 -16.97
CA GLU A 244 -2.23 20.88 -18.21
C GLU A 244 -1.87 19.61 -19.03
N HIS A 245 -1.38 18.56 -18.34
CA HIS A 245 -0.95 17.33 -18.97
C HIS A 245 -1.99 16.20 -18.96
N LYS A 246 -3.19 16.46 -18.41
CA LYS A 246 -4.32 15.51 -18.31
C LYS A 246 -3.92 14.19 -17.64
N LEU A 247 -3.25 14.29 -16.49
CA LEU A 247 -2.73 13.13 -15.75
C LEU A 247 -3.75 12.65 -14.71
N GLU A 248 -3.73 11.34 -14.45
CA GLU A 248 -4.29 10.80 -13.21
C GLU A 248 -3.29 11.03 -12.09
N GLY A 249 -3.59 11.97 -11.18
CA GLY A 249 -2.65 12.45 -10.19
C GLY A 249 -3.06 12.16 -8.74
N VAL A 250 -2.07 11.97 -7.87
CA VAL A 250 -2.23 11.79 -6.42
C VAL A 250 -1.17 12.61 -5.71
N ILE A 251 -1.53 13.35 -4.65
CA ILE A 251 -0.56 14.03 -3.80
C ILE A 251 -0.04 13.07 -2.73
N HIS A 252 1.27 13.05 -2.49
CA HIS A 252 1.91 12.37 -1.37
C HIS A 252 2.61 13.38 -0.46
N GLY A 253 2.34 13.30 0.84
CA GLY A 253 2.76 14.26 1.86
C GLY A 253 1.59 15.15 2.30
N GLY A 254 1.35 16.25 1.62
CA GLY A 254 0.16 17.06 1.82
C GLY A 254 0.01 17.68 3.21
N ARG A 255 1.12 18.03 3.90
CA ARG A 255 1.07 18.58 5.28
C ARG A 255 0.29 19.88 5.39
N GLU A 256 0.25 20.67 4.30
CA GLU A 256 -0.55 21.90 4.19
C GLU A 256 -1.77 21.74 3.27
N ALA A 257 -2.17 20.52 2.90
CA ALA A 257 -3.25 20.26 1.95
C ALA A 257 -4.61 20.81 2.41
N TRP A 258 -4.85 20.89 3.73
CA TRP A 258 -6.06 21.49 4.30
C TRP A 258 -6.29 22.93 3.83
N MET A 259 -5.23 23.72 3.53
CA MET A 259 -5.33 25.09 3.05
C MET A 259 -5.94 25.18 1.64
N VAL A 260 -5.82 24.14 0.86
CA VAL A 260 -6.26 24.04 -0.53
C VAL A 260 -7.23 22.88 -0.77
N ALA A 261 -7.89 22.42 0.31
CA ALA A 261 -8.79 21.26 0.29
C ALA A 261 -9.91 21.41 -0.74
N GLY A 262 -10.48 22.61 -0.92
CA GLY A 262 -11.50 22.88 -1.94
C GLY A 262 -11.00 22.65 -3.36
N ALA A 263 -9.78 23.09 -3.68
CA ALA A 263 -9.18 22.88 -5.01
C ALA A 263 -8.85 21.39 -5.26
N LEU A 264 -8.38 20.67 -4.23
CA LEU A 264 -8.13 19.23 -4.30
C LEU A 264 -9.43 18.44 -4.54
N ALA A 265 -10.51 18.83 -3.86
CA ALA A 265 -11.84 18.22 -4.02
C ALA A 265 -12.43 18.49 -5.41
N GLU A 266 -12.33 19.73 -5.91
CA GLU A 266 -12.79 20.11 -7.26
C GLU A 266 -12.04 19.38 -8.37
N ALA A 267 -10.72 19.19 -8.17
CA ALA A 267 -9.86 18.44 -9.11
C ALA A 267 -9.96 16.91 -8.94
N GLU A 268 -10.72 16.41 -7.95
CA GLU A 268 -10.82 14.99 -7.61
C GLU A 268 -9.46 14.31 -7.33
N VAL A 269 -8.45 15.08 -6.89
CA VAL A 269 -7.09 14.59 -6.65
C VAL A 269 -6.96 14.03 -5.23
N PRO A 270 -6.68 12.71 -5.07
CA PRO A 270 -6.49 12.09 -3.76
C PRO A 270 -5.23 12.55 -3.07
N VAL A 271 -5.22 12.46 -1.72
CA VAL A 271 -4.05 12.79 -0.90
C VAL A 271 -3.63 11.60 -0.05
N ILE A 272 -2.36 11.19 -0.17
CA ILE A 272 -1.71 10.23 0.72
C ILE A 272 -0.94 11.02 1.76
N LEU A 273 -1.33 10.88 3.02
CA LEU A 273 -0.70 11.64 4.09
C LEU A 273 -0.35 10.76 5.31
N ASN A 274 0.52 11.31 6.15
CA ASN A 274 0.78 10.80 7.49
C ASN A 274 0.17 11.78 8.50
N ALA A 275 -0.95 11.41 9.13
CA ALA A 275 -1.64 12.26 10.10
C ALA A 275 -0.81 12.55 11.38
N LEU A 276 0.31 11.86 11.58
CA LEU A 276 1.26 12.12 12.67
C LEU A 276 2.27 13.23 12.33
N ASP A 277 2.38 13.62 11.05
CA ASP A 277 3.24 14.72 10.60
C ASP A 277 2.52 16.06 10.78
N ASN A 278 2.31 16.46 12.03
CA ASN A 278 1.44 17.56 12.46
C ASN A 278 2.19 18.77 13.02
N LEU A 279 3.51 18.75 12.95
CA LEU A 279 4.38 19.85 13.41
C LEU A 279 5.19 20.43 12.26
N PRO A 280 5.51 21.73 12.30
CA PRO A 280 6.37 22.38 11.32
C PRO A 280 7.81 21.82 11.44
N ALA A 281 8.12 20.82 10.60
CA ALA A 281 9.44 20.17 10.59
C ALA A 281 10.45 20.87 9.66
N ASP A 282 9.93 21.56 8.62
CA ASP A 282 10.70 22.29 7.63
C ASP A 282 9.87 23.44 7.02
N PHE A 283 10.43 24.18 6.06
CA PHE A 283 9.76 25.28 5.39
C PHE A 283 8.61 24.86 4.44
N ASP A 284 8.46 23.57 4.16
CA ASP A 284 7.38 23.05 3.32
C ASP A 284 6.17 22.60 4.17
N SER A 285 6.28 22.67 5.50
CA SER A 285 5.29 22.13 6.44
C SER A 285 4.96 23.12 7.59
N LEU A 286 5.13 24.42 7.38
CA LEU A 286 4.90 25.44 8.42
C LEU A 286 3.45 25.45 8.91
N GLY A 287 2.49 25.12 8.03
CA GLY A 287 1.08 25.02 8.33
C GLY A 287 0.59 23.63 8.72
N ALA A 288 1.48 22.69 9.04
CA ALA A 288 1.09 21.36 9.46
C ALA A 288 0.19 21.36 10.69
N ARG A 289 -0.87 20.52 10.71
CA ARG A 289 -1.83 20.43 11.81
C ARG A 289 -2.46 19.05 11.96
N LEU A 290 -2.93 18.72 13.17
CA LEU A 290 -3.47 17.40 13.53
C LEU A 290 -4.75 17.04 12.78
N ASP A 291 -5.63 18.01 12.51
CA ASP A 291 -6.92 17.82 11.88
C ASP A 291 -6.89 17.95 10.34
N ASN A 292 -5.70 17.95 9.73
CA ASN A 292 -5.53 18.02 8.29
C ASN A 292 -6.37 16.95 7.57
N ALA A 293 -6.28 15.67 8.01
CA ALA A 293 -7.04 14.57 7.43
C ALA A 293 -8.56 14.76 7.55
N ALA A 294 -9.04 15.25 8.68
CA ALA A 294 -10.45 15.54 8.91
C ALA A 294 -10.95 16.69 8.01
N SER A 295 -10.16 17.76 7.88
CA SER A 295 -10.47 18.91 7.02
C SER A 295 -10.54 18.53 5.54
N LEU A 296 -9.62 17.66 5.09
CA LEU A 296 -9.63 17.12 3.72
C LEU A 296 -10.88 16.27 3.48
N HIS A 297 -11.19 15.36 4.41
CA HIS A 297 -12.36 14.49 4.31
C HIS A 297 -13.67 15.31 4.29
N GLU A 298 -13.79 16.34 5.14
CA GLU A 298 -14.95 17.24 5.19
C GLU A 298 -15.13 18.00 3.88
N ALA A 299 -14.04 18.39 3.23
CA ALA A 299 -14.06 19.04 1.92
C ALA A 299 -14.37 18.07 0.75
N GLY A 300 -14.46 16.75 1.01
CA GLY A 300 -14.74 15.74 -0.01
C GLY A 300 -13.50 15.16 -0.69
N VAL A 301 -12.29 15.48 -0.20
CA VAL A 301 -11.04 14.91 -0.74
C VAL A 301 -10.90 13.45 -0.34
N THR A 302 -10.51 12.60 -1.29
CA THR A 302 -10.15 11.20 -1.03
C THR A 302 -8.83 11.12 -0.28
N VAL A 303 -8.85 10.58 0.95
CA VAL A 303 -7.68 10.45 1.83
C VAL A 303 -7.19 9.02 1.88
N ILE A 304 -5.88 8.84 1.81
CA ILE A 304 -5.15 7.58 2.01
C ILE A 304 -4.08 7.82 3.07
N PHE A 305 -3.80 6.82 3.91
CA PHE A 305 -2.72 6.94 4.89
C PHE A 305 -1.51 6.09 4.55
N SER A 306 -0.33 6.68 4.81
CA SER A 306 0.97 6.00 4.76
C SER A 306 1.87 6.52 5.87
N SER A 307 2.65 5.64 6.50
CA SER A 307 3.68 6.05 7.45
C SER A 307 5.02 6.37 6.79
N GLY A 308 5.18 6.02 5.51
CA GLY A 308 6.46 6.12 4.81
C GLY A 308 7.55 5.16 5.30
N GLU A 309 7.19 4.19 6.17
CA GLU A 309 8.12 3.26 6.80
C GLU A 309 7.82 1.81 6.39
N THR A 310 8.77 1.14 5.73
CA THR A 310 8.60 -0.26 5.29
C THR A 310 8.61 -1.24 6.47
N HIS A 311 9.65 -1.19 7.31
CA HIS A 311 9.79 -2.14 8.43
C HIS A 311 8.83 -1.87 9.59
N ASN A 312 8.21 -0.71 9.62
CA ASN A 312 7.21 -0.30 10.61
C ASN A 312 5.86 0.04 9.96
N ALA A 313 5.53 -0.60 8.84
CA ALA A 313 4.25 -0.38 8.13
C ALA A 313 3.03 -0.53 9.05
N ARG A 314 3.11 -1.36 10.11
CA ARG A 314 2.07 -1.47 11.15
C ARG A 314 1.65 -0.13 11.78
N LYS A 315 2.51 0.90 11.73
CA LYS A 315 2.18 2.26 12.21
C LYS A 315 1.07 2.93 11.40
N VAL A 316 0.78 2.47 10.19
CA VAL A 316 -0.32 3.01 9.38
C VAL A 316 -1.67 2.91 10.12
N ARG A 317 -1.90 1.86 10.93
CA ARG A 317 -3.08 1.77 11.81
C ARG A 317 -3.12 2.92 12.83
N GLN A 318 -1.97 3.23 13.44
CA GLN A 318 -1.84 4.35 14.37
C GLN A 318 -2.07 5.70 13.67
N VAL A 319 -1.61 5.86 12.43
CA VAL A 319 -1.87 7.07 11.62
C VAL A 319 -3.38 7.25 11.42
N ALA A 320 -4.09 6.19 11.01
CA ALA A 320 -5.54 6.22 10.81
C ALA A 320 -6.31 6.45 12.11
N GLY A 321 -5.91 5.80 13.22
CA GLY A 321 -6.51 6.01 14.54
C GLY A 321 -6.34 7.44 15.05
N ASN A 322 -5.17 8.06 14.82
CA ASN A 322 -4.96 9.48 15.16
C ASN A 322 -5.81 10.42 14.29
N ALA A 323 -5.99 10.14 13.00
CA ALA A 323 -6.89 10.91 12.16
C ALA A 323 -8.34 10.83 12.67
N ALA A 324 -8.79 9.64 13.09
CA ALA A 324 -10.12 9.46 13.70
C ALA A 324 -10.24 10.23 15.02
N ALA A 325 -9.24 10.18 15.88
CA ALA A 325 -9.21 10.91 17.15
C ALA A 325 -9.23 12.45 16.95
N ASN A 326 -8.81 12.92 15.78
CA ASN A 326 -8.76 14.35 15.43
C ASN A 326 -9.84 14.77 14.41
N GLY A 327 -10.97 14.05 14.38
CA GLY A 327 -12.20 14.52 13.74
C GLY A 327 -12.58 13.80 12.43
N MET A 328 -11.73 12.95 11.88
CA MET A 328 -12.12 12.12 10.72
C MET A 328 -13.07 11.01 11.18
N PRO A 329 -14.19 10.71 10.47
CA PRO A 329 -15.05 9.60 10.83
C PRO A 329 -14.27 8.27 10.87
N HIS A 330 -14.50 7.46 11.92
CA HIS A 330 -13.79 6.19 12.11
C HIS A 330 -13.88 5.26 10.88
N SER A 331 -15.09 5.13 10.29
CA SER A 331 -15.28 4.33 9.08
C SER A 331 -14.48 4.85 7.87
N ALA A 332 -14.36 6.17 7.74
CA ALA A 332 -13.56 6.79 6.69
C ALA A 332 -12.04 6.57 6.91
N ALA A 333 -11.59 6.69 8.17
CA ALA A 333 -10.20 6.41 8.52
C ALA A 333 -9.82 4.93 8.27
N LEU A 334 -10.73 3.99 8.57
CA LEU A 334 -10.53 2.58 8.25
C LEU A 334 -10.57 2.32 6.74
N ALA A 335 -11.46 2.97 5.99
CA ALA A 335 -11.51 2.88 4.53
C ALA A 335 -10.21 3.40 3.88
N ALA A 336 -9.64 4.49 4.43
CA ALA A 336 -8.40 5.10 3.95
C ALA A 336 -7.16 4.19 4.05
N ILE A 337 -7.23 3.12 4.85
CA ILE A 337 -6.17 2.09 4.96
C ILE A 337 -6.65 0.69 4.55
N SER A 338 -7.82 0.55 3.92
CA SER A 338 -8.33 -0.77 3.53
C SER A 338 -8.85 -0.85 2.10
N THR A 339 -9.85 -0.05 1.71
CA THR A 339 -10.51 -0.16 0.40
C THR A 339 -10.17 0.99 -0.54
N VAL A 340 -9.99 2.19 -0.01
CA VAL A 340 -9.71 3.40 -0.80
C VAL A 340 -8.41 3.28 -1.60
N PRO A 341 -7.28 2.81 -1.04
CA PRO A 341 -6.04 2.72 -1.81
C PRO A 341 -6.16 1.82 -3.05
N ALA A 342 -6.82 0.65 -2.91
CA ALA A 342 -7.02 -0.25 -4.05
C ALA A 342 -7.84 0.43 -5.15
N ARG A 343 -8.91 1.14 -4.78
CA ARG A 343 -9.76 1.87 -5.74
C ARG A 343 -8.99 2.98 -6.46
N VAL A 344 -8.19 3.76 -5.73
CA VAL A 344 -7.39 4.85 -6.31
C VAL A 344 -6.32 4.34 -7.26
N PHE A 345 -5.67 3.22 -6.93
CA PHE A 345 -4.58 2.67 -7.74
C PHE A 345 -5.01 1.55 -8.70
N GLY A 346 -6.31 1.46 -9.03
CA GLY A 346 -6.81 0.52 -10.03
C GLY A 346 -6.74 -0.95 -9.63
N GLY A 347 -6.63 -1.25 -8.33
CA GLY A 347 -6.65 -2.61 -7.81
C GLY A 347 -8.06 -3.21 -7.76
N GLU A 348 -8.13 -4.51 -7.46
CA GLU A 348 -9.39 -5.22 -7.25
C GLU A 348 -10.13 -4.62 -6.03
N GLU A 349 -11.47 -4.48 -6.13
CA GLU A 349 -12.30 -4.00 -5.02
C GLU A 349 -12.15 -4.90 -3.78
N ARG A 350 -11.97 -4.25 -2.61
CA ARG A 350 -11.67 -4.93 -1.35
C ARG A 350 -12.77 -4.82 -0.29
N ASP A 351 -13.91 -4.22 -0.65
CA ASP A 351 -15.07 -4.22 0.24
C ASP A 351 -15.60 -5.64 0.44
N ILE A 352 -16.12 -5.93 1.65
CA ILE A 352 -16.62 -7.26 1.98
C ILE A 352 -18.04 -7.41 1.45
N THR A 353 -18.11 -7.85 0.18
CA THR A 353 -19.38 -8.13 -0.52
C THR A 353 -19.31 -9.48 -1.21
N LYS A 354 -20.46 -10.00 -1.63
CA LYS A 354 -20.51 -11.24 -2.39
C LYS A 354 -19.75 -11.09 -3.72
N GLY A 355 -18.82 -11.99 -3.98
CA GLY A 355 -17.96 -12.00 -5.17
C GLY A 355 -16.59 -11.39 -4.96
N SER A 356 -16.41 -10.51 -3.96
CA SER A 356 -15.11 -9.92 -3.65
C SER A 356 -14.09 -10.99 -3.23
N ARG A 357 -12.83 -10.72 -3.50
CA ARG A 357 -11.71 -11.54 -3.03
C ARG A 357 -11.70 -11.58 -1.50
N ALA A 358 -11.45 -12.73 -0.93
CA ALA A 358 -11.47 -12.92 0.51
C ALA A 358 -10.08 -12.67 1.12
N ASP A 359 -9.65 -11.41 1.10
CA ASP A 359 -8.49 -10.90 1.83
C ASP A 359 -9.00 -10.20 3.08
N LEU A 360 -9.00 -10.91 4.22
CA LEU A 360 -9.69 -10.52 5.45
C LEU A 360 -8.76 -10.60 6.65
N VAL A 361 -9.09 -9.84 7.70
CA VAL A 361 -8.40 -9.91 8.99
C VAL A 361 -9.43 -9.98 10.12
N ILE A 362 -9.21 -10.91 11.04
CA ILE A 362 -9.93 -11.00 12.33
C ILE A 362 -9.07 -10.32 13.39
N TRP A 363 -9.66 -9.38 14.13
CA TRP A 363 -8.99 -8.54 15.12
C TRP A 363 -9.49 -8.82 16.52
N SER A 364 -8.61 -8.79 17.53
CA SER A 364 -8.99 -8.93 18.94
C SER A 364 -9.87 -7.78 19.48
N GLY A 365 -9.99 -6.68 18.73
CA GLY A 365 -10.74 -5.49 19.08
C GLY A 365 -10.80 -4.53 17.89
N ASP A 366 -11.03 -3.23 18.14
CA ASP A 366 -11.08 -2.22 17.10
C ASP A 366 -9.76 -2.21 16.28
N PRO A 367 -9.79 -2.33 14.94
CA PRO A 367 -8.61 -2.36 14.10
C PRO A 367 -7.76 -1.08 14.16
N LEU A 368 -8.34 0.08 14.53
CA LEU A 368 -7.63 1.35 14.65
C LEU A 368 -6.99 1.56 16.03
N GLU A 369 -7.34 0.73 17.02
CA GLU A 369 -6.73 0.77 18.35
C GLU A 369 -5.38 0.05 18.38
N VAL A 370 -4.36 0.68 18.97
CA VAL A 370 -2.98 0.15 19.04
C VAL A 370 -2.91 -1.16 19.84
N THR A 371 -3.78 -1.33 20.82
CA THR A 371 -3.86 -2.52 21.68
C THR A 371 -4.46 -3.73 20.98
N SER A 372 -5.18 -3.54 19.89
CA SER A 372 -5.77 -4.62 19.09
C SER A 372 -4.72 -5.32 18.25
N ILE A 373 -4.78 -6.64 18.19
CA ILE A 373 -3.89 -7.48 17.37
C ILE A 373 -4.67 -8.18 16.26
N ALA A 374 -4.02 -8.46 15.15
CA ALA A 374 -4.54 -9.34 14.12
C ALA A 374 -4.44 -10.79 14.62
N GLU A 375 -5.57 -11.42 14.91
CA GLU A 375 -5.62 -12.81 15.39
C GLU A 375 -5.50 -13.79 14.25
N GLN A 376 -6.11 -13.47 13.11
CA GLN A 376 -6.02 -14.27 11.91
C GLN A 376 -6.06 -13.38 10.66
N VAL A 377 -5.08 -13.56 9.79
CA VAL A 377 -5.08 -13.00 8.44
C VAL A 377 -5.50 -14.09 7.46
N ILE A 378 -6.31 -13.73 6.48
CA ILE A 378 -6.80 -14.60 5.42
C ILE A 378 -6.49 -13.92 4.09
N MET A 379 -5.75 -14.60 3.22
CA MET A 379 -5.37 -14.08 1.90
C MET A 379 -5.92 -15.02 0.81
N GLY A 380 -6.75 -14.46 -0.09
CA GLY A 380 -7.41 -15.26 -1.12
C GLY A 380 -8.21 -16.43 -0.55
N GLY A 381 -8.83 -16.25 0.63
CA GLY A 381 -9.59 -17.29 1.32
C GLY A 381 -8.76 -18.34 2.06
N VAL A 382 -7.42 -18.21 2.08
CA VAL A 382 -6.51 -19.12 2.77
C VAL A 382 -6.06 -18.47 4.08
N PRO A 383 -6.33 -19.06 5.24
CA PRO A 383 -5.82 -18.58 6.53
C PRO A 383 -4.29 -18.64 6.56
N ASP A 384 -3.67 -17.50 6.88
CA ASP A 384 -2.22 -17.39 7.07
C ASP A 384 -1.76 -18.20 8.29
N SER A 385 -0.53 -18.68 8.26
CA SER A 385 0.09 -19.39 9.38
C SER A 385 0.35 -18.50 10.59
N MET A 386 0.28 -17.18 10.43
CA MET A 386 0.64 -16.14 11.42
C MET A 386 2.09 -16.27 11.93
N ILE A 387 2.96 -16.83 11.08
CA ILE A 387 4.38 -17.04 11.38
C ILE A 387 5.23 -16.03 10.61
N SER A 388 6.10 -15.34 11.33
CA SER A 388 7.13 -14.47 10.77
C SER A 388 8.47 -14.72 11.49
N ARG A 389 9.56 -14.19 10.94
CA ARG A 389 10.86 -14.24 11.65
C ARG A 389 10.77 -13.64 13.06
N GLN A 390 10.01 -12.58 13.23
CA GLN A 390 9.83 -11.93 14.54
C GLN A 390 9.04 -12.81 15.51
N THR A 391 7.95 -13.46 15.07
CA THR A 391 7.18 -14.36 15.93
C THR A 391 8.01 -15.58 16.32
N LEU A 392 8.78 -16.16 15.40
CA LEU A 392 9.69 -17.27 15.70
C LEU A 392 10.79 -16.89 16.71
N LEU A 393 11.36 -15.67 16.58
CA LEU A 393 12.34 -15.18 17.56
C LEU A 393 11.71 -14.92 18.92
N ARG A 394 10.53 -14.30 18.95
CA ARG A 394 9.76 -14.11 20.18
C ARG A 394 9.54 -15.44 20.88
N ASP A 395 9.00 -16.43 20.19
CA ASP A 395 8.63 -17.73 20.77
C ASP A 395 9.87 -18.49 21.25
N ARG A 396 10.99 -18.37 20.53
CA ARG A 396 12.27 -18.97 20.94
C ARG A 396 12.82 -18.41 22.24
N TYR A 397 12.60 -17.12 22.50
CA TYR A 397 13.18 -16.42 23.69
C TYR A 397 12.14 -16.12 24.77
N LEU A 398 10.87 -16.41 24.55
CA LEU A 398 9.87 -16.40 25.63
C LEU A 398 10.17 -17.56 26.58
N PRO A 399 10.25 -17.32 27.89
CA PRO A 399 10.46 -18.40 28.86
C PRO A 399 9.21 -19.31 28.84
N GLU A 400 9.44 -20.61 28.74
CA GLU A 400 8.38 -21.63 28.82
C GLU A 400 7.68 -21.63 30.20
N ASN A 401 8.40 -21.15 31.21
CA ASN A 401 7.88 -21.03 32.57
C ASN A 401 7.84 -19.54 32.99
N PRO A 402 6.65 -18.91 33.07
CA PRO A 402 6.51 -17.49 33.44
C PRO A 402 6.91 -17.19 34.88
N THR A 403 7.13 -18.22 35.74
CA THR A 403 7.60 -18.05 37.12
C THR A 403 9.12 -17.92 37.23
N LEU A 404 9.88 -18.19 36.16
CA LEU A 404 11.31 -17.96 36.15
C LEU A 404 11.60 -16.45 36.01
N PRO A 405 12.50 -15.90 36.83
CA PRO A 405 12.90 -14.51 36.68
C PRO A 405 13.51 -14.29 35.30
N ARG A 406 13.11 -13.22 34.64
CA ARG A 406 13.72 -12.81 33.36
C ARG A 406 15.18 -12.42 33.65
N ALA A 407 16.09 -12.75 32.73
CA ALA A 407 17.52 -12.48 32.85
C ALA A 407 17.87 -11.00 33.17
N TYR A 408 16.97 -10.09 32.81
CA TYR A 408 17.11 -8.64 33.05
C TYR A 408 16.60 -8.16 34.43
N ILE A 409 16.06 -9.06 35.27
CA ILE A 409 15.52 -8.72 36.59
C ILE A 409 16.49 -9.15 37.70
N GLN A 410 17.55 -9.87 37.35
CA GLN A 410 18.60 -10.18 38.30
C GLN A 410 19.59 -9.00 38.37
N PRO A 411 19.79 -8.41 39.53
CA PRO A 411 20.81 -7.39 39.76
C PRO A 411 22.23 -7.95 39.60
#